data_e8e6efbbb156ffaf2854075257feaa31
#
_entry.id   e8e6efbbb156ffaf2854075257feaa31
#
_cell.length_a   1.000
_cell.length_b   1.000
_cell.length_c   1.000
_cell.angle_alpha   90.00
_cell.angle_beta   90.00
_cell.angle_gamma   90.00
#
_symmetry.space_group_name_H-M   'P 1'
#
loop_
_entity.id
_entity.type
_entity.pdbx_description
1 polymer ?
#
loop_
_entity_poly.entity_id
_entity_poly.type
_entity_poly.pdbx_seq_one_letter_code
_entity_poly.pdbx_strand_id
1 'polypeptide(L)'
;MELIQKGSYEVVVVYNQEYDDVMHRTFPESEESLQALKNHIAAFDRLCTAAEESWDTEDSLVVWATDHGIHTNENGHGTHGSDLEEDLNVMHFFGAWKGL
;
A
#
# COMPACT_ATOMS: atom_id res chain seq x y z
N MET A 1 7.24 10.17 -5.63
CA MET A 1 7.07 10.47 -7.07
C MET A 1 8.36 10.98 -7.72
N GLU A 2 8.95 12.00 -7.19
CA GLU A 2 10.22 12.56 -7.73
C GLU A 2 11.35 11.55 -7.83
N LEU A 3 11.52 10.70 -6.81
CA LEU A 3 12.57 9.69 -6.81
C LEU A 3 12.42 8.68 -7.95
N ILE A 4 11.19 8.32 -8.25
CA ILE A 4 10.87 7.41 -9.35
C ILE A 4 11.16 8.08 -10.68
N GLN A 5 10.68 9.31 -10.87
CA GLN A 5 10.83 10.08 -12.10
C GLN A 5 12.29 10.42 -12.39
N LYS A 6 13.09 10.62 -11.35
CA LYS A 6 14.51 10.90 -11.46
C LYS A 6 15.31 9.73 -12.04
N GLY A 7 14.86 8.50 -11.79
CA GLY A 7 15.46 7.30 -12.35
C GLY A 7 16.86 6.97 -11.86
N SER A 8 17.29 7.56 -10.72
CA SER A 8 18.64 7.38 -10.18
C SER A 8 18.77 6.25 -9.17
N TYR A 9 17.65 5.66 -8.76
CA TYR A 9 17.61 4.64 -7.72
C TYR A 9 17.14 3.32 -8.27
N GLU A 10 17.80 2.24 -7.87
CA GLU A 10 17.43 0.88 -8.26
C GLU A 10 16.24 0.36 -7.46
N VAL A 11 16.09 0.83 -6.22
CA VAL A 11 15.00 0.45 -5.32
C VAL A 11 14.40 1.69 -4.69
N VAL A 12 13.09 1.82 -4.75
CA VAL A 12 12.34 2.88 -4.08
C VAL A 12 11.26 2.23 -3.23
N VAL A 13 11.23 2.58 -1.95
CA VAL A 13 10.21 2.12 -1.01
C VAL A 13 9.33 3.30 -0.63
N VAL A 14 8.02 3.12 -0.74
CA VAL A 14 7.03 4.13 -0.36
C VAL A 14 6.18 3.55 0.77
N TYR A 15 6.13 4.27 1.87
CA TYR A 15 5.30 3.90 3.02
C TYR A 15 4.14 4.87 3.16
N ASN A 16 2.93 4.36 3.34
CA ASN A 16 1.73 5.17 3.51
C ASN A 16 0.91 4.65 4.69
N GLN A 17 0.66 5.50 5.66
CA GLN A 17 0.03 5.18 6.94
C GLN A 17 -1.42 5.65 7.03
N GLU A 18 -1.96 6.29 6.00
CA GLU A 18 -3.30 6.92 6.05
C GLU A 18 -4.39 5.95 6.49
N TYR A 19 -4.45 4.76 5.87
CA TYR A 19 -5.49 3.78 6.21
C TYR A 19 -5.40 3.34 7.67
N ASP A 20 -4.20 3.05 8.14
CA ASP A 20 -3.97 2.62 9.52
C ASP A 20 -4.46 3.69 10.52
N ASP A 21 -4.08 4.94 10.30
CA ASP A 21 -4.49 6.05 11.16
C ASP A 21 -6.02 6.23 11.19
N VAL A 22 -6.66 6.14 10.03
CA VAL A 22 -8.12 6.31 9.92
C VAL A 22 -8.85 5.13 10.56
N MET A 23 -8.41 3.89 10.31
CA MET A 23 -9.09 2.72 10.85
C MET A 23 -8.97 2.62 12.37
N HIS A 24 -7.90 3.14 12.97
CA HIS A 24 -7.78 3.23 14.44
C HIS A 24 -8.77 4.19 15.05
N ARG A 25 -9.09 5.29 14.37
CA ARG A 25 -10.07 6.29 14.84
C ARG A 25 -11.51 5.86 14.58
N THR A 26 -11.70 4.98 13.62
CA THR A 26 -13.01 4.48 13.20
C THR A 26 -13.05 2.95 13.33
N PHE A 27 -13.27 2.24 12.25
CA PHE A 27 -13.16 0.78 12.20
C PHE A 27 -12.85 0.37 10.76
N PRO A 28 -12.37 -0.87 10.53
CA PRO A 28 -11.84 -1.27 9.22
C PRO A 28 -12.78 -1.06 8.03
N GLU A 29 -14.08 -1.28 8.20
CA GLU A 29 -15.07 -1.17 7.12
C GLU A 29 -15.84 0.16 7.13
N SER A 30 -15.38 1.17 7.90
CA SER A 30 -16.02 2.49 7.91
C SER A 30 -15.89 3.17 6.54
N GLU A 31 -16.78 4.11 6.25
CA GLU A 31 -16.70 4.91 5.02
C GLU A 31 -15.36 5.63 4.93
N GLU A 32 -14.88 6.16 6.04
CA GLU A 32 -13.59 6.87 6.12
C GLU A 32 -12.42 5.94 5.83
N SER A 33 -12.43 4.73 6.40
CA SER A 33 -11.39 3.74 6.15
C SER A 33 -11.39 3.26 4.69
N LEU A 34 -12.57 3.03 4.13
CA LEU A 34 -12.68 2.66 2.71
C LEU A 34 -12.23 3.78 1.79
N GLN A 35 -12.50 5.04 2.14
CA GLN A 35 -11.99 6.17 1.36
C GLN A 35 -10.47 6.25 1.44
N ALA A 36 -9.89 6.03 2.63
CA ALA A 36 -8.44 5.98 2.79
C ALA A 36 -7.82 4.86 1.92
N LEU A 37 -8.44 3.69 1.86
CA LEU A 37 -8.00 2.60 1.01
C LEU A 37 -8.05 2.99 -0.48
N LYS A 38 -9.12 3.64 -0.92
CA LYS A 38 -9.24 4.15 -2.29
C LYS A 38 -8.13 5.16 -2.60
N ASN A 39 -7.78 6.01 -1.64
CA ASN A 39 -6.69 6.97 -1.79
C ASN A 39 -5.33 6.25 -1.97
N HIS A 40 -5.10 5.19 -1.21
CA HIS A 40 -3.91 4.34 -1.36
C HIS A 40 -3.83 3.71 -2.75
N ILE A 41 -4.94 3.15 -3.23
CA ILE A 41 -5.00 2.51 -4.54
C ILE A 41 -4.71 3.54 -5.65
N ALA A 42 -5.31 4.73 -5.55
CA ALA A 42 -5.07 5.80 -6.51
C ALA A 42 -3.61 6.28 -6.50
N ALA A 43 -3.01 6.38 -5.31
CA ALA A 43 -1.60 6.74 -5.18
C ALA A 43 -0.70 5.66 -5.78
N PHE A 44 -1.00 4.40 -5.52
CA PHE A 44 -0.25 3.27 -6.08
C PHE A 44 -0.33 3.25 -7.61
N ASP A 45 -1.50 3.51 -8.18
CA ASP A 45 -1.67 3.62 -9.62
C ASP A 45 -0.77 4.70 -10.22
N ARG A 46 -0.70 5.87 -9.59
CA ARG A 46 0.19 6.96 -10.03
C ARG A 46 1.66 6.57 -9.94
N LEU A 47 2.05 5.84 -8.89
CA LEU A 47 3.43 5.36 -8.73
C LEU A 47 3.79 4.34 -9.80
N CYS A 48 2.89 3.43 -10.11
CA CYS A 48 3.08 2.45 -11.19
C CYS A 48 3.25 3.14 -12.54
N THR A 49 2.39 4.11 -12.85
CA THR A 49 2.47 4.87 -14.09
C THR A 49 3.80 5.61 -14.19
N ALA A 50 4.23 6.27 -13.10
CA ALA A 50 5.51 6.96 -13.07
C ALA A 50 6.68 6.00 -13.30
N ALA A 51 6.64 4.81 -12.72
CA ALA A 51 7.67 3.80 -12.90
C ALA A 51 7.71 3.30 -14.35
N GLU A 52 6.55 2.99 -14.94
CA GLU A 52 6.47 2.59 -16.34
C GLU A 52 7.08 3.63 -17.29
N GLU A 53 6.76 4.90 -17.05
CA GLU A 53 7.24 6.00 -17.90
C GLU A 53 8.72 6.31 -17.70
N SER A 54 9.22 6.19 -16.47
CA SER A 54 10.57 6.61 -16.12
C SER A 54 11.60 5.47 -16.20
N TRP A 55 11.16 4.25 -16.03
CA TRP A 55 12.01 3.04 -16.02
C TRP A 55 11.72 2.13 -17.22
N ASP A 56 11.37 2.72 -18.33
CA ASP A 56 10.91 2.02 -19.52
C ASP A 56 11.99 1.15 -20.19
N THR A 57 13.27 1.43 -19.94
CA THR A 57 14.40 0.64 -20.46
C THR A 57 14.85 -0.46 -19.51
N GLU A 58 14.25 -0.55 -18.30
CA GLU A 58 14.66 -1.49 -17.28
C GLU A 58 13.57 -2.54 -17.01
N ASP A 59 13.99 -3.75 -16.71
CA ASP A 59 13.06 -4.73 -16.16
C ASP A 59 12.66 -4.26 -14.78
N SER A 60 11.36 -4.25 -14.47
CA SER A 60 10.84 -3.66 -13.25
C SER A 60 9.94 -4.62 -12.51
N LEU A 61 10.01 -4.54 -11.18
CA LEU A 61 9.14 -5.23 -10.25
C LEU A 61 8.47 -4.20 -9.34
N VAL A 62 7.17 -4.23 -9.26
CA VAL A 62 6.39 -3.40 -8.32
C VAL A 62 5.67 -4.32 -7.36
N VAL A 63 5.73 -3.99 -6.08
CA VAL A 63 5.11 -4.77 -5.02
C VAL A 63 4.21 -3.86 -4.19
N TRP A 64 2.97 -4.31 -3.99
CA TRP A 64 2.09 -3.79 -2.95
C TRP A 64 2.24 -4.74 -1.77
N ALA A 65 2.87 -4.27 -0.70
CA ALA A 65 3.13 -5.08 0.49
C ALA A 65 2.38 -4.53 1.69
N THR A 66 1.52 -5.36 2.26
CA THR A 66 0.84 -5.06 3.51
C THR A 66 1.69 -5.58 4.65
N ASP A 67 1.94 -4.75 5.67
CA ASP A 67 2.79 -5.11 6.80
C ASP A 67 2.07 -5.93 7.87
N HIS A 68 0.77 -5.71 8.05
CA HIS A 68 -0.07 -6.48 8.98
C HIS A 68 -1.53 -6.41 8.57
N GLY A 69 -2.34 -7.25 9.18
CA GLY A 69 -3.79 -7.19 9.07
C GLY A 69 -4.40 -6.33 10.17
N ILE A 70 -5.70 -6.37 10.30
CA ILE A 70 -6.46 -5.53 11.22
C ILE A 70 -7.72 -6.26 11.69
N HIS A 71 -8.27 -5.81 12.81
CA HIS A 71 -9.58 -6.25 13.30
C HIS A 71 -10.27 -5.14 14.10
N THR A 72 -11.55 -5.32 14.39
CA THR A 72 -12.31 -4.41 15.24
C THR A 72 -12.19 -4.87 16.69
N ASN A 73 -11.82 -3.97 17.60
CA ASN A 73 -11.67 -4.28 19.02
C ASN A 73 -13.01 -4.19 19.78
N GLU A 74 -12.98 -4.44 21.09
CA GLU A 74 -14.14 -4.43 21.96
C GLU A 74 -14.85 -3.06 22.00
N ASN A 75 -14.13 -1.98 21.75
CA ASN A 75 -14.65 -0.62 21.74
C ASN A 75 -15.23 -0.21 20.38
N GLY A 76 -15.22 -1.11 19.39
CA GLY A 76 -15.73 -0.83 18.05
C GLY A 76 -14.78 -0.07 17.16
N HIS A 77 -13.51 0.06 17.55
CA HIS A 77 -12.46 0.71 16.77
C HIS A 77 -11.54 -0.32 16.13
N GLY A 78 -10.87 0.07 15.05
CA GLY A 78 -9.87 -0.77 14.40
C GLY A 78 -8.60 -0.86 15.23
N THR A 79 -7.97 -2.01 15.21
CA THR A 79 -6.68 -2.24 15.87
C THR A 79 -5.96 -3.43 15.21
N HIS A 80 -4.75 -3.69 15.67
CA HIS A 80 -3.93 -4.80 15.20
C HIS A 80 -2.87 -5.17 16.24
N GLY A 81 -2.01 -6.12 15.91
CA GLY A 81 -0.92 -6.54 16.79
C GLY A 81 -1.28 -7.70 17.68
N SER A 82 -2.38 -8.37 17.41
CA SER A 82 -2.82 -9.56 18.14
C SER A 82 -2.43 -10.84 17.39
N ASP A 83 -2.67 -11.97 18.03
CA ASP A 83 -2.44 -13.31 17.55
C ASP A 83 -3.66 -13.85 16.76
N LEU A 84 -4.38 -12.94 16.08
CA LEU A 84 -5.58 -13.28 15.30
C LEU A 84 -5.23 -13.48 13.84
N GLU A 85 -5.97 -14.34 13.14
CA GLU A 85 -5.80 -14.55 11.71
C GLU A 85 -5.90 -13.22 10.94
N GLU A 86 -6.85 -12.37 11.30
CA GLU A 86 -7.07 -11.06 10.66
C GLU A 86 -5.84 -10.15 10.74
N ASP A 87 -5.04 -10.28 11.80
CA ASP A 87 -3.85 -9.46 12.00
C ASP A 87 -2.61 -10.05 11.33
N LEU A 88 -2.53 -11.37 11.25
CA LEU A 88 -1.33 -12.09 10.81
C LEU A 88 -1.35 -12.47 9.32
N ASN A 89 -2.53 -12.76 8.78
CA ASN A 89 -2.66 -13.18 7.40
C ASN A 89 -2.85 -11.96 6.49
N VAL A 90 -1.87 -11.72 5.62
CA VAL A 90 -1.88 -10.58 4.70
C VAL A 90 -1.65 -11.04 3.28
N MET A 91 -2.06 -10.21 2.32
CA MET A 91 -1.85 -10.47 0.91
C MET A 91 -0.90 -9.44 0.32
N HIS A 92 -0.01 -9.92 -0.53
CA HIS A 92 0.89 -9.07 -1.31
C HIS A 92 0.57 -9.22 -2.79
N PHE A 93 0.72 -8.14 -3.53
CA PHE A 93 0.49 -8.12 -4.97
C PHE A 93 1.78 -7.75 -5.69
N PHE A 94 2.09 -8.47 -6.75
CA PHE A 94 3.33 -8.27 -7.52
C PHE A 94 2.97 -7.97 -8.97
N GLY A 95 3.64 -6.98 -9.52
CA GLY A 95 3.61 -6.74 -10.96
C GLY A 95 5.03 -6.66 -11.48
N ALA A 96 5.30 -7.36 -12.56
CA ALA A 96 6.61 -7.33 -13.20
C ALA A 96 6.45 -7.07 -14.70
N TRP A 97 7.32 -6.25 -15.26
CA TRP A 97 7.34 -6.02 -16.68
C TRP A 97 8.77 -5.83 -17.20
N LYS A 98 8.92 -6.11 -18.46
CA LYS A 98 10.21 -6.06 -19.12
C LYS A 98 10.44 -4.69 -19.74
N GLY A 99 11.66 -4.20 -19.64
CA GLY A 99 12.06 -2.97 -20.31
C GLY A 99 12.04 -3.10 -21.83
N LEU A 100 11.85 -1.98 -22.49
CA LEU A 100 11.78 -1.89 -23.95
C LEU A 100 13.15 -1.98 -24.61
#